data_3d43e48e46b0e1d271c5b9c4b00bfe31
#
_entry.id   3d43e48e46b0e1d271c5b9c4b00bfe31
#
_cell.length_a   1.000
_cell.length_b   1.000
_cell.length_c   1.000
_cell.angle_alpha   90.00
_cell.angle_beta   90.00
_cell.angle_gamma   90.00
#
_symmetry.space_group_name_H-M   'P 1'
#
loop_
_entity.id
_entity.type
_entity.pdbx_description
1 polymer ?
#
loop_
_entity_poly.entity_id
_entity_poly.type
_entity_poly.pdbx_seq_one_letter_code
_entity_poly.pdbx_strand_id
1 'polypeptide(L)'
;ANTMTSNAGTALHLINLRTNDSEGNDEYWRNAAKQILPFDNTTVTYHLEDGEQVPGSIFAVSPDDDGGRPTPLDFTTGTDAQGRTTLTFNVGRLSSWDMVVFSPTTYADRAALAPAAVDTSDNGAASDVEDAALVPATMVGQLRNGLGQCLTSQDPTGADGTPVWNSNCSGNSTAQTVIYEGDGHIRIGDRCVDVVGGYTEEGTVAHMWTCYPALESQMWDLNENGQLENRASGLCLTIPGDTTRDATQAVISQCSDTSKSQRWTLTDTSGQ
;
A
#
# COMPACT_ATOMS: atom_id res chain seq x y z
N ALA A 1 -19.98 -4.91 11.79
CA ALA A 1 -19.37 -4.77 10.48
C ALA A 1 -19.85 -3.47 9.84
N ASN A 2 -19.01 -2.84 9.07
CA ASN A 2 -19.33 -1.63 8.32
C ASN A 2 -18.95 -1.85 6.86
N THR A 3 -19.76 -1.39 5.91
CA THR A 3 -19.55 -1.60 4.48
C THR A 3 -19.27 -0.27 3.81
N MET A 4 -18.25 -0.24 2.95
CA MET A 4 -17.93 0.90 2.08
C MET A 4 -17.91 0.41 0.64
N THR A 5 -18.65 1.06 -0.24
CA THR A 5 -18.74 0.69 -1.66
C THR A 5 -18.24 1.85 -2.53
N SER A 6 -17.43 1.53 -3.51
CA SER A 6 -16.91 2.46 -4.52
C SER A 6 -16.96 1.81 -5.90
N ASN A 7 -16.64 2.57 -6.95
CA ASN A 7 -16.49 2.02 -8.32
C ASN A 7 -15.38 0.95 -8.42
N ALA A 8 -14.46 0.91 -7.46
CA ALA A 8 -13.36 -0.06 -7.41
C ALA A 8 -13.74 -1.37 -6.69
N GLY A 9 -14.90 -1.43 -6.04
CA GLY A 9 -15.36 -2.60 -5.30
C GLY A 9 -16.01 -2.26 -3.97
N THR A 10 -16.37 -3.31 -3.22
CA THR A 10 -16.95 -3.21 -1.88
C THR A 10 -15.94 -3.68 -0.85
N ALA A 11 -15.78 -2.93 0.23
CA ALA A 11 -14.98 -3.30 1.38
C ALA A 11 -15.86 -3.48 2.61
N LEU A 12 -15.69 -4.60 3.31
CA LEU A 12 -16.38 -4.93 4.55
C LEU A 12 -15.38 -4.88 5.71
N HIS A 13 -15.62 -4.00 6.68
CA HIS A 13 -14.80 -3.90 7.89
C HIS A 13 -15.36 -4.81 8.99
N LEU A 14 -14.56 -5.75 9.44
CA LEU A 14 -14.84 -6.64 10.55
C LEU A 14 -14.07 -6.13 11.78
N ILE A 15 -14.77 -5.83 12.87
CA ILE A 15 -14.15 -5.32 14.09
C ILE A 15 -14.46 -6.30 15.23
N ASN A 16 -13.40 -6.75 15.90
CA ASN A 16 -13.50 -7.55 17.11
C ASN A 16 -13.50 -6.64 18.34
N LEU A 17 -14.61 -6.63 19.06
CA LEU A 17 -14.76 -5.89 20.30
C LEU A 17 -14.69 -6.79 21.55
N ARG A 18 -14.31 -8.05 21.40
CA ARG A 18 -14.21 -8.99 22.51
C ARG A 18 -12.98 -8.71 23.35
N THR A 19 -13.17 -8.44 24.62
CA THR A 19 -12.07 -8.25 25.59
C THR A 19 -12.10 -9.34 26.67
N ASN A 20 -11.03 -9.46 27.44
CA ASN A 20 -10.94 -10.37 28.58
C ASN A 20 -11.69 -9.87 29.84
N ASP A 21 -12.48 -8.78 29.72
CA ASP A 21 -13.22 -8.22 30.81
C ASP A 21 -14.60 -8.87 30.89
N SER A 22 -14.82 -9.65 31.95
CA SER A 22 -16.12 -10.33 32.21
C SER A 22 -17.16 -9.43 32.88
N GLU A 23 -16.79 -8.23 33.27
CA GLU A 23 -17.67 -7.26 33.91
C GLU A 23 -17.90 -6.08 32.97
N GLY A 24 -19.08 -6.00 32.39
CA GLY A 24 -19.50 -5.00 31.39
C GLY A 24 -19.39 -3.54 31.85
N ASN A 25 -18.20 -3.06 32.10
CA ASN A 25 -17.91 -1.72 32.53
C ASN A 25 -17.44 -0.88 31.33
N ASP A 26 -18.13 0.19 31.04
CA ASP A 26 -17.91 1.16 29.98
C ASP A 26 -16.56 1.94 30.04
N GLU A 27 -15.59 1.47 30.82
CA GLU A 27 -14.25 2.06 30.91
C GLU A 27 -13.26 1.56 29.84
N TYR A 28 -13.78 1.11 28.71
CA TYR A 28 -13.02 0.54 27.58
C TYR A 28 -11.81 1.39 27.14
N TRP A 29 -11.89 2.70 27.23
CA TRP A 29 -10.88 3.61 26.68
C TRP A 29 -9.80 4.04 27.68
N ARG A 30 -9.83 3.59 28.94
CA ARG A 30 -8.96 4.13 29.98
C ARG A 30 -7.93 3.17 30.56
N ASN A 31 -7.92 1.90 30.12
CA ASN A 31 -7.05 0.93 30.74
C ASN A 31 -6.23 0.15 29.70
N ALA A 32 -4.94 0.48 29.58
CA ALA A 32 -3.97 -0.14 28.66
C ALA A 32 -3.71 -1.66 28.89
N ALA A 33 -4.40 -2.27 29.86
CA ALA A 33 -4.22 -3.67 30.22
C ALA A 33 -5.31 -4.61 29.63
N LYS A 34 -6.28 -4.10 28.89
CA LYS A 34 -7.33 -4.94 28.30
C LYS A 34 -6.81 -5.57 27.02
N GLN A 35 -6.66 -6.87 27.02
CA GLN A 35 -6.26 -7.66 25.87
C GLN A 35 -7.51 -8.00 25.04
N ILE A 36 -7.49 -7.71 23.76
CA ILE A 36 -8.49 -8.18 22.82
C ILE A 36 -8.31 -9.70 22.66
N LEU A 37 -9.39 -10.46 22.84
CA LEU A 37 -9.39 -11.90 22.66
C LEU A 37 -9.79 -12.22 21.20
N PRO A 38 -8.94 -12.89 20.41
CA PRO A 38 -9.26 -13.21 19.03
C PRO A 38 -10.43 -14.18 18.93
N PHE A 39 -11.12 -14.12 17.78
CA PHE A 39 -12.01 -15.18 17.32
C PHE A 39 -11.26 -16.04 16.31
N ASP A 40 -11.20 -17.34 16.57
CA ASP A 40 -10.62 -18.29 15.63
C ASP A 40 -11.72 -18.84 14.71
N ASN A 41 -11.36 -19.16 13.48
CA ASN A 41 -12.23 -19.77 12.48
C ASN A 41 -13.53 -18.96 12.22
N THR A 42 -13.37 -17.65 12.02
CA THR A 42 -14.50 -16.73 11.85
C THR A 42 -15.13 -16.89 10.46
N THR A 43 -16.35 -17.38 10.42
CA THR A 43 -17.14 -17.49 9.18
C THR A 43 -18.06 -16.29 9.05
N VAL A 44 -18.04 -15.66 7.88
CA VAL A 44 -18.86 -14.49 7.53
C VAL A 44 -19.83 -14.87 6.44
N THR A 45 -21.10 -14.50 6.60
CA THR A 45 -22.09 -14.51 5.54
C THR A 45 -22.47 -13.09 5.20
N TYR A 46 -22.15 -12.65 3.99
CA TYR A 46 -22.48 -11.35 3.44
C TYR A 46 -23.67 -11.46 2.49
N HIS A 47 -24.64 -10.57 2.60
CA HIS A 47 -25.81 -10.50 1.72
C HIS A 47 -25.57 -9.40 0.71
N LEU A 48 -25.54 -9.76 -0.58
CA LEU A 48 -25.39 -8.77 -1.65
C LEU A 48 -26.61 -7.83 -1.67
N GLU A 49 -26.35 -6.55 -1.79
CA GLU A 49 -27.39 -5.54 -1.97
C GLU A 49 -27.91 -5.54 -3.41
N ASP A 50 -29.04 -4.90 -3.64
CA ASP A 50 -29.65 -4.80 -4.97
C ASP A 50 -28.69 -4.11 -5.95
N GLY A 51 -28.33 -4.83 -7.02
CA GLY A 51 -27.39 -4.34 -8.03
C GLY A 51 -25.93 -4.72 -7.80
N GLU A 52 -25.59 -5.23 -6.61
CA GLU A 52 -24.23 -5.79 -6.39
C GLU A 52 -24.03 -7.07 -7.17
N GLN A 53 -22.85 -7.21 -7.77
CA GLN A 53 -22.49 -8.42 -8.51
C GLN A 53 -21.70 -9.39 -7.60
N VAL A 54 -21.82 -10.68 -7.89
CA VAL A 54 -20.94 -11.68 -7.25
C VAL A 54 -19.50 -11.34 -7.61
N PRO A 55 -18.62 -11.14 -6.62
CA PRO A 55 -17.21 -10.80 -6.91
C PRO A 55 -16.48 -11.95 -7.58
N GLY A 56 -15.50 -11.64 -8.41
CA GLY A 56 -14.60 -12.64 -8.97
C GLY A 56 -13.61 -13.18 -7.95
N SER A 57 -13.27 -12.39 -6.93
CA SER A 57 -12.40 -12.80 -5.81
C SER A 57 -12.69 -12.00 -4.55
N ILE A 58 -12.35 -12.60 -3.40
CA ILE A 58 -12.43 -11.97 -2.07
C ILE A 58 -11.04 -12.04 -1.42
N PHE A 59 -10.65 -10.98 -0.74
CA PHE A 59 -9.38 -10.90 -0.01
C PHE A 59 -9.63 -10.44 1.42
N ALA A 60 -8.93 -11.04 2.38
CA ALA A 60 -8.78 -10.46 3.71
C ALA A 60 -7.50 -9.63 3.78
N VAL A 61 -7.58 -8.52 4.48
CA VAL A 61 -6.44 -7.66 4.83
C VAL A 61 -6.51 -7.45 6.34
N SER A 62 -5.54 -7.99 7.05
CA SER A 62 -5.44 -7.84 8.51
C SER A 62 -4.17 -7.06 8.85
N PRO A 63 -4.23 -6.03 9.69
CA PRO A 63 -3.03 -5.35 10.17
C PRO A 63 -2.24 -6.22 11.17
N ASP A 64 -2.91 -7.21 11.77
CA ASP A 64 -2.32 -8.10 12.78
C ASP A 64 -1.60 -9.32 12.18
N ASP A 65 -1.91 -9.64 10.90
CA ASP A 65 -1.37 -10.79 10.21
C ASP A 65 -0.64 -10.35 8.92
N ASP A 66 0.51 -10.95 8.64
CA ASP A 66 1.33 -10.79 7.41
C ASP A 66 1.62 -9.32 6.98
N GLY A 67 1.56 -8.38 7.93
CA GLY A 67 1.83 -6.97 7.65
C GLY A 67 0.82 -6.30 6.73
N GLY A 68 -0.44 -6.73 6.77
CA GLY A 68 -1.53 -6.16 5.98
C GLY A 68 -1.56 -6.61 4.52
N ARG A 69 -0.91 -7.72 4.19
CA ARG A 69 -0.97 -8.29 2.84
C ARG A 69 -2.36 -8.87 2.54
N PRO A 70 -2.92 -8.59 1.35
CA PRO A 70 -4.16 -9.22 0.94
C PRO A 70 -4.01 -10.73 0.84
N THR A 71 -4.79 -11.47 1.61
CA THR A 71 -4.85 -12.93 1.57
C THR A 71 -6.12 -13.36 0.84
N PRO A 72 -6.03 -14.11 -0.28
CA PRO A 72 -7.22 -14.60 -0.98
C PRO A 72 -8.05 -15.51 -0.09
N LEU A 73 -9.37 -15.33 -0.14
CA LEU A 73 -10.35 -16.16 0.57
C LEU A 73 -11.19 -16.95 -0.42
N ASP A 74 -11.35 -18.24 -0.16
CA ASP A 74 -12.35 -19.04 -0.84
C ASP A 74 -13.73 -18.66 -0.32
N PHE A 75 -14.72 -18.58 -1.22
CA PHE A 75 -16.09 -18.29 -0.87
C PHE A 75 -17.08 -19.17 -1.63
N THR A 76 -18.26 -19.31 -1.06
CA THR A 76 -19.40 -19.99 -1.69
C THR A 76 -20.56 -19.03 -1.81
N THR A 77 -21.35 -19.19 -2.87
CA THR A 77 -22.59 -18.44 -3.07
C THR A 77 -23.79 -19.24 -2.58
N GLY A 78 -24.77 -18.56 -2.04
CA GLY A 78 -26.04 -19.12 -1.61
C GLY A 78 -27.17 -18.13 -1.85
N THR A 79 -28.37 -18.46 -1.32
CA THR A 79 -29.54 -17.58 -1.36
C THR A 79 -30.21 -17.58 0.02
N ASP A 80 -30.51 -16.39 0.52
CA ASP A 80 -31.23 -16.25 1.79
C ASP A 80 -32.78 -16.49 1.63
N ALA A 81 -33.49 -16.42 2.75
CA ALA A 81 -34.95 -16.61 2.77
C ALA A 81 -35.70 -15.50 2.02
N GLN A 82 -35.08 -14.37 1.73
CA GLN A 82 -35.65 -13.26 0.96
C GLN A 82 -35.28 -13.32 -0.52
N GLY A 83 -34.53 -14.34 -0.95
CA GLY A 83 -34.11 -14.53 -2.34
C GLY A 83 -32.85 -13.72 -2.72
N ARG A 84 -32.15 -13.06 -1.76
CA ARG A 84 -30.92 -12.32 -2.01
C ARG A 84 -29.74 -13.27 -2.10
N THR A 85 -28.79 -12.98 -2.97
CA THR A 85 -27.54 -13.73 -3.06
C THR A 85 -26.69 -13.51 -1.81
N THR A 86 -26.14 -14.58 -1.28
CA THR A 86 -25.22 -14.55 -0.14
C THR A 86 -23.85 -15.06 -0.53
N LEU A 87 -22.80 -14.49 0.09
CA LEU A 87 -21.42 -14.94 0.01
C LEU A 87 -21.01 -15.46 1.39
N THR A 88 -20.51 -16.67 1.46
CA THR A 88 -20.01 -17.26 2.71
C THR A 88 -18.53 -17.56 2.57
N PHE A 89 -17.73 -17.01 3.45
CA PHE A 89 -16.27 -17.16 3.48
C PHE A 89 -15.76 -17.19 4.91
N ASN A 90 -14.50 -17.64 5.08
CA ASN A 90 -13.84 -17.73 6.39
C ASN A 90 -12.63 -16.82 6.39
N VAL A 91 -12.57 -15.88 7.34
CA VAL A 91 -11.44 -14.95 7.52
C VAL A 91 -10.36 -15.51 8.45
N GLY A 92 -10.51 -16.75 8.93
CA GLY A 92 -9.58 -17.37 9.85
C GLY A 92 -9.66 -16.73 11.24
N ARG A 93 -8.57 -16.11 11.67
CA ARG A 93 -8.44 -15.51 12.99
C ARG A 93 -8.69 -14.00 12.91
N LEU A 94 -9.76 -13.53 13.53
CA LEU A 94 -10.06 -12.11 13.70
C LEU A 94 -9.49 -11.64 15.03
N SER A 95 -8.34 -10.97 15.02
CA SER A 95 -7.66 -10.47 16.22
C SER A 95 -8.28 -9.14 16.67
N SER A 96 -7.98 -8.03 16.03
CA SER A 96 -8.54 -6.72 16.36
C SER A 96 -9.54 -6.25 15.30
N TRP A 97 -9.12 -6.20 14.05
CA TRP A 97 -10.01 -5.90 12.92
C TRP A 97 -9.42 -6.45 11.63
N ASP A 98 -10.29 -6.76 10.69
CA ASP A 98 -9.93 -7.15 9.33
C ASP A 98 -10.76 -6.34 8.34
N MET A 99 -10.19 -6.10 7.17
CA MET A 99 -10.91 -5.59 6.01
C MET A 99 -11.05 -6.71 4.98
N VAL A 100 -12.27 -6.97 4.54
CA VAL A 100 -12.55 -7.91 3.45
C VAL A 100 -12.90 -7.12 2.21
N VAL A 101 -12.14 -7.32 1.14
CA VAL A 101 -12.29 -6.61 -0.13
C VAL A 101 -12.90 -7.55 -1.17
N PHE A 102 -13.97 -7.13 -1.80
CA PHE A 102 -14.64 -7.82 -2.91
C PHE A 102 -14.14 -7.23 -4.24
N SER A 103 -13.47 -8.04 -5.05
CA SER A 103 -12.95 -7.64 -6.35
C SER A 103 -13.80 -8.21 -7.48
N PRO A 104 -14.13 -7.42 -8.51
CA PRO A 104 -14.87 -7.93 -9.67
C PRO A 104 -14.06 -8.90 -10.54
N THR A 105 -12.73 -8.91 -10.42
CA THR A 105 -11.83 -9.78 -11.20
C THR A 105 -11.45 -11.03 -10.42
N THR A 106 -11.25 -12.15 -11.12
CA THR A 106 -10.76 -13.39 -10.48
C THR A 106 -9.26 -13.27 -10.16
N TYR A 107 -8.81 -13.97 -9.13
CA TYR A 107 -7.38 -14.00 -8.76
C TYR A 107 -6.51 -14.58 -9.88
N ALA A 108 -7.04 -15.56 -10.62
CA ALA A 108 -6.38 -16.18 -11.78
C ALA A 108 -6.21 -15.17 -12.92
N ASP A 109 -7.19 -14.29 -13.15
CA ASP A 109 -7.10 -13.26 -14.18
C ASP A 109 -6.06 -12.19 -13.83
N ARG A 110 -5.86 -11.89 -12.53
CA ARG A 110 -4.76 -11.04 -12.07
C ARG A 110 -3.38 -11.68 -12.25
N ALA A 111 -3.24 -12.99 -12.06
CA ALA A 111 -2.00 -13.69 -12.31
C ALA A 111 -1.67 -13.79 -13.83
N ALA A 112 -2.71 -13.81 -14.67
CA ALA A 112 -2.57 -13.77 -16.14
C ALA A 112 -2.26 -12.37 -16.66
N LEU A 113 -2.49 -11.31 -15.85
CA LEU A 113 -2.13 -9.90 -16.13
C LEU A 113 -0.70 -9.55 -15.67
N ALA A 114 0.07 -10.53 -15.16
CA ALA A 114 1.52 -10.37 -15.08
C ALA A 114 2.06 -10.07 -16.50
N PRO A 115 2.89 -9.03 -16.69
CA PRO A 115 3.27 -8.60 -18.03
C PRO A 115 3.90 -9.75 -18.80
N ALA A 116 3.22 -10.18 -19.86
CA ALA A 116 3.85 -10.98 -20.89
C ALA A 116 5.05 -10.17 -21.39
N ALA A 117 6.20 -10.83 -21.53
CA ALA A 117 7.41 -10.23 -22.06
C ALA A 117 7.05 -9.39 -23.29
N VAL A 118 7.39 -8.10 -23.23
CA VAL A 118 7.12 -7.15 -24.32
C VAL A 118 7.84 -7.65 -25.56
N ASP A 119 7.09 -8.20 -26.50
CA ASP A 119 7.56 -8.41 -27.88
C ASP A 119 7.62 -7.03 -28.56
N THR A 120 8.84 -6.57 -28.82
CA THR A 120 9.12 -5.26 -29.42
C THR A 120 8.97 -5.25 -30.94
N SER A 121 8.12 -6.09 -31.51
CA SER A 121 7.85 -6.10 -32.95
C SER A 121 6.36 -5.97 -33.24
N ASP A 122 5.79 -4.77 -33.14
CA ASP A 122 4.82 -4.30 -34.13
C ASP A 122 4.58 -2.79 -34.06
N ASN A 123 4.75 -2.11 -35.19
CA ASN A 123 4.32 -0.77 -35.45
C ASN A 123 2.88 -0.81 -35.94
N GLY A 124 1.94 -0.15 -35.24
CA GLY A 124 0.71 0.22 -35.91
C GLY A 124 -0.54 0.41 -35.06
N ALA A 125 -0.97 1.66 -35.03
CA ALA A 125 -2.33 2.16 -34.85
C ALA A 125 -2.97 2.06 -33.45
N ALA A 126 -3.07 3.24 -32.85
CA ALA A 126 -3.94 3.57 -31.71
C ALA A 126 -5.40 3.21 -31.98
N SER A 127 -6.00 2.50 -31.04
CA SER A 127 -7.45 2.53 -30.82
C SER A 127 -7.70 2.77 -29.33
N ASP A 128 -8.42 3.85 -29.07
CA ASP A 128 -8.86 4.33 -27.78
C ASP A 128 -9.58 3.22 -27.01
N VAL A 129 -8.91 2.69 -25.98
CA VAL A 129 -9.56 1.94 -24.91
C VAL A 129 -9.38 2.76 -23.66
N GLU A 130 -10.49 3.33 -23.18
CA GLU A 130 -10.56 4.11 -21.96
C GLU A 130 -9.90 3.33 -20.79
N ASP A 131 -8.98 4.03 -20.17
CA ASP A 131 -8.09 3.68 -19.09
C ASP A 131 -8.86 3.17 -17.85
N ALA A 132 -9.00 1.85 -17.73
CA ALA A 132 -9.29 1.23 -16.44
C ALA A 132 -7.97 1.30 -15.66
N ALA A 133 -7.90 2.24 -14.71
CA ALA A 133 -6.75 2.46 -13.86
C ALA A 133 -6.17 1.13 -13.33
N LEU A 134 -5.10 0.67 -13.98
CA LEU A 134 -4.28 -0.45 -13.52
C LEU A 134 -3.73 -0.07 -12.16
N VAL A 135 -4.11 -0.80 -11.10
CA VAL A 135 -3.35 -0.74 -9.85
C VAL A 135 -1.91 -1.08 -10.21
N PRO A 136 -0.94 -0.18 -10.04
CA PRO A 136 0.42 -0.44 -10.45
C PRO A 136 0.92 -1.72 -9.79
N ALA A 137 1.53 -2.60 -10.57
CA ALA A 137 2.17 -3.79 -10.03
C ALA A 137 3.25 -3.37 -9.02
N THR A 138 3.38 -4.13 -7.93
CA THR A 138 4.49 -3.94 -7.00
C THR A 138 5.81 -4.03 -7.78
N MET A 139 6.61 -2.98 -7.71
CA MET A 139 7.89 -2.90 -8.40
C MET A 139 9.03 -2.97 -7.38
N VAL A 140 10.02 -3.81 -7.62
CA VAL A 140 11.19 -3.97 -6.76
C VAL A 140 12.43 -3.49 -7.50
N GLY A 141 13.19 -2.59 -6.90
CA GLY A 141 14.37 -2.06 -7.55
C GLY A 141 15.08 -0.98 -6.72
N GLN A 142 15.75 -0.07 -7.39
CA GLN A 142 16.36 1.10 -6.78
C GLN A 142 15.69 2.36 -7.31
N LEU A 143 15.30 3.27 -6.42
CA LEU A 143 14.86 4.62 -6.78
C LEU A 143 16.07 5.50 -7.01
N ARG A 144 16.34 5.81 -8.27
CA ARG A 144 17.44 6.64 -8.71
C ARG A 144 16.94 8.01 -9.14
N ASN A 145 17.53 9.07 -8.59
CA ASN A 145 17.17 10.43 -8.99
C ASN A 145 17.92 10.88 -10.25
N GLY A 146 17.50 11.99 -10.85
CA GLY A 146 18.10 12.55 -12.05
C GLY A 146 19.54 13.07 -11.89
N LEU A 147 20.10 13.04 -10.68
CA LEU A 147 21.51 13.30 -10.38
C LEU A 147 22.32 12.00 -10.34
N GLY A 148 21.68 10.85 -10.51
CA GLY A 148 22.32 9.55 -10.50
C GLY A 148 22.54 8.95 -9.11
N GLN A 149 21.95 9.52 -8.07
CA GLN A 149 21.98 9.03 -6.69
C GLN A 149 20.76 8.17 -6.38
N CYS A 150 20.91 7.21 -5.46
CA CYS A 150 19.83 6.33 -5.02
C CYS A 150 19.24 6.77 -3.67
N LEU A 151 17.92 6.64 -3.53
CA LEU A 151 17.25 6.75 -2.26
C LEU A 151 17.75 5.64 -1.33
N THR A 152 18.15 6.03 -0.13
CA THR A 152 18.86 5.14 0.81
C THR A 152 18.31 5.32 2.21
N SER A 153 17.93 4.24 2.87
CA SER A 153 17.70 4.24 4.31
C SER A 153 19.04 4.21 5.04
N GLN A 154 19.20 4.97 6.10
CA GLN A 154 20.38 4.89 6.94
C GLN A 154 20.59 3.49 7.51
N ASP A 155 19.49 2.82 7.87
CA ASP A 155 19.46 1.45 8.36
C ASP A 155 18.18 0.77 7.89
N PRO A 156 18.21 -0.22 6.98
CA PRO A 156 17.02 -0.88 6.47
C PRO A 156 16.32 -1.76 7.52
N THR A 157 16.99 -2.05 8.63
CA THR A 157 16.43 -2.78 9.79
C THR A 157 16.17 -1.85 10.97
N GLY A 158 16.32 -0.54 10.76
CA GLY A 158 16.27 0.48 11.80
C GLY A 158 14.89 0.69 12.40
N ALA A 159 14.87 1.40 13.53
CA ALA A 159 13.66 1.81 14.20
C ALA A 159 12.94 2.93 13.44
N ASP A 160 11.70 3.21 13.85
CA ASP A 160 10.95 4.37 13.39
C ASP A 160 11.76 5.66 13.60
N GLY A 161 11.72 6.55 12.62
CA GLY A 161 12.50 7.77 12.58
C GLY A 161 13.88 7.64 11.91
N THR A 162 14.26 6.45 11.41
CA THR A 162 15.50 6.28 10.67
C THR A 162 15.54 7.21 9.45
N PRO A 163 16.59 8.05 9.26
CA PRO A 163 16.67 8.96 8.13
C PRO A 163 16.70 8.28 6.77
N VAL A 164 16.11 8.94 5.79
CA VAL A 164 16.19 8.61 4.36
C VAL A 164 16.96 9.73 3.64
N TRP A 165 17.92 9.36 2.83
CA TRP A 165 18.78 10.30 2.13
C TRP A 165 19.20 9.81 0.73
N ASN A 166 19.98 10.59 0.00
CA ASN A 166 20.65 10.16 -1.21
C ASN A 166 22.03 9.56 -0.92
N SER A 167 22.43 8.57 -1.70
CA SER A 167 23.78 7.99 -1.73
C SER A 167 24.14 7.51 -3.12
N ASN A 168 25.43 7.22 -3.33
CA ASN A 168 25.84 6.49 -4.53
C ASN A 168 25.12 5.16 -4.62
N CYS A 169 24.59 4.84 -5.81
CA CYS A 169 23.89 3.59 -6.03
C CYS A 169 24.84 2.39 -5.87
N SER A 170 24.40 1.38 -5.13
CA SER A 170 25.12 0.12 -4.92
C SER A 170 24.22 -1.05 -5.30
N GLY A 171 24.61 -1.88 -6.25
CA GLY A 171 23.76 -2.89 -6.87
C GLY A 171 23.18 -3.97 -5.94
N ASN A 172 23.72 -4.15 -4.73
CA ASN A 172 23.31 -5.20 -3.79
C ASN A 172 23.06 -4.65 -2.38
N SER A 173 22.65 -3.41 -2.26
CA SER A 173 22.38 -2.79 -0.95
C SER A 173 20.94 -2.95 -0.54
N THR A 174 20.66 -3.68 0.55
CA THR A 174 19.33 -3.77 1.16
C THR A 174 18.80 -2.40 1.59
N ALA A 175 19.70 -1.46 1.92
CA ALA A 175 19.35 -0.09 2.27
C ALA A 175 18.86 0.75 1.08
N GLN A 176 19.04 0.25 -0.15
CA GLN A 176 18.61 0.88 -1.40
C GLN A 176 17.62 0.03 -2.19
N THR A 177 17.31 -1.17 -1.69
CA THR A 177 16.28 -2.00 -2.29
C THR A 177 14.92 -1.45 -1.89
N VAL A 178 14.26 -0.87 -2.86
CA VAL A 178 12.95 -0.25 -2.73
C VAL A 178 11.88 -1.21 -3.25
N ILE A 179 10.80 -1.32 -2.52
CA ILE A 179 9.55 -1.91 -2.97
C ILE A 179 8.56 -0.75 -3.11
N TYR A 180 8.16 -0.44 -4.35
CA TYR A 180 7.11 0.52 -4.63
C TYR A 180 5.80 -0.24 -4.84
N GLU A 181 4.86 -0.04 -3.93
CA GLU A 181 3.60 -0.78 -3.92
C GLU A 181 2.53 -0.03 -4.71
N GLY A 182 1.59 -0.76 -5.29
CA GLY A 182 0.54 -0.18 -6.14
C GLY A 182 -0.42 0.77 -5.41
N ASP A 183 -0.40 0.79 -4.08
CA ASP A 183 -1.15 1.73 -3.24
C ASP A 183 -0.40 3.06 -2.99
N GLY A 184 0.87 3.14 -3.43
CA GLY A 184 1.71 4.32 -3.29
C GLY A 184 2.75 4.23 -2.17
N HIS A 185 2.82 3.14 -1.40
CA HIS A 185 3.88 2.98 -0.41
C HIS A 185 5.23 2.70 -1.05
N ILE A 186 6.26 3.37 -0.51
CA ILE A 186 7.66 3.13 -0.84
C ILE A 186 8.30 2.47 0.38
N ARG A 187 8.67 1.19 0.27
CA ARG A 187 9.28 0.44 1.36
C ARG A 187 10.76 0.20 1.14
N ILE A 188 11.54 0.29 2.23
CA ILE A 188 12.92 -0.18 2.29
C ILE A 188 13.03 -1.04 3.56
N GLY A 189 13.33 -2.33 3.38
CA GLY A 189 13.21 -3.30 4.48
C GLY A 189 11.76 -3.39 4.98
N ASP A 190 11.56 -3.28 6.28
CA ASP A 190 10.25 -3.41 6.93
C ASP A 190 9.51 -2.08 7.16
N ARG A 191 10.03 -0.98 6.63
CA ARG A 191 9.52 0.37 6.89
C ARG A 191 9.12 1.08 5.61
N CYS A 192 8.19 2.01 5.75
CA CYS A 192 7.75 2.91 4.68
C CYS A 192 8.45 4.27 4.76
N VAL A 193 8.69 4.86 3.59
CA VAL A 193 9.12 6.26 3.48
C VAL A 193 7.97 7.16 3.89
N ASP A 194 8.14 7.91 4.95
CA ASP A 194 7.13 8.74 5.59
C ASP A 194 7.60 10.18 5.71
N VAL A 195 6.68 11.12 5.74
CA VAL A 195 6.95 12.52 6.07
C VAL A 195 6.81 12.72 7.57
N VAL A 196 7.87 13.17 8.23
CA VAL A 196 7.91 13.34 9.70
C VAL A 196 6.65 14.03 10.22
N GLY A 197 5.96 13.35 11.16
CA GLY A 197 4.77 13.86 11.81
C GLY A 197 3.57 14.12 10.90
N GLY A 198 3.63 13.69 9.63
CA GLY A 198 2.61 13.99 8.63
C GLY A 198 2.49 15.49 8.30
N TYR A 199 3.54 16.27 8.59
CA TYR A 199 3.55 17.70 8.30
C TYR A 199 3.59 17.97 6.79
N THR A 200 2.89 19.02 6.37
CA THR A 200 2.71 19.36 4.96
C THR A 200 3.53 20.58 4.51
N GLU A 201 4.37 21.12 5.41
CA GLU A 201 5.21 22.27 5.13
C GLU A 201 6.44 21.89 4.31
N GLU A 202 6.79 22.74 3.36
CA GLU A 202 8.00 22.59 2.57
C GLU A 202 9.25 22.52 3.45
N GLY A 203 10.17 21.62 3.13
CA GLY A 203 11.38 21.37 3.92
C GLY A 203 11.20 20.32 5.02
N THR A 204 9.98 19.81 5.24
CA THR A 204 9.80 18.70 6.16
C THR A 204 10.56 17.48 5.67
N VAL A 205 11.31 16.85 6.58
CA VAL A 205 12.18 15.72 6.24
C VAL A 205 11.38 14.43 6.05
N ALA A 206 11.88 13.58 5.15
CA ALA A 206 11.41 12.21 5.03
C ALA A 206 12.25 11.28 5.93
N HIS A 207 11.61 10.23 6.44
CA HIS A 207 12.23 9.20 7.27
C HIS A 207 11.58 7.84 7.01
N MET A 208 12.13 6.80 7.61
CA MET A 208 11.51 5.48 7.64
C MET A 208 10.59 5.37 8.86
N TRP A 209 9.39 4.85 8.67
CA TRP A 209 8.42 4.65 9.75
C TRP A 209 7.66 3.34 9.56
N THR A 210 7.08 2.80 10.64
CA THR A 210 6.15 1.66 10.54
C THR A 210 5.09 1.95 9.49
N CYS A 211 4.85 1.01 8.56
CA CYS A 211 3.88 1.18 7.49
C CYS A 211 2.45 1.13 8.02
N TYR A 212 1.64 2.11 7.64
CA TYR A 212 0.22 2.18 7.95
C TYR A 212 -0.60 2.30 6.67
N PRO A 213 -1.53 1.38 6.39
CA PRO A 213 -2.20 1.25 5.08
C PRO A 213 -3.02 2.46 4.61
N ALA A 214 -3.38 3.38 5.51
CA ALA A 214 -4.20 4.54 5.20
C ALA A 214 -3.54 5.87 5.58
N LEU A 215 -2.22 5.87 5.79
CA LEU A 215 -1.50 7.07 6.19
C LEU A 215 -0.96 7.79 4.96
N GLU A 216 -1.65 8.86 4.55
CA GLU A 216 -1.33 9.60 3.31
C GLU A 216 0.08 10.21 3.31
N SER A 217 0.69 10.49 4.48
CA SER A 217 2.08 10.92 4.59
C SER A 217 3.10 9.85 4.15
N GLN A 218 2.66 8.57 4.05
CA GLN A 218 3.46 7.44 3.55
C GLN A 218 3.14 7.08 2.10
N MET A 219 2.16 7.74 1.49
CA MET A 219 1.72 7.45 0.13
C MET A 219 2.31 8.45 -0.86
N TRP A 220 2.88 7.92 -1.93
CA TRP A 220 3.60 8.68 -2.94
C TRP A 220 3.11 8.29 -4.33
N ASP A 221 2.67 9.25 -5.09
CA ASP A 221 2.24 9.05 -6.48
C ASP A 221 3.38 9.43 -7.43
N LEU A 222 3.79 8.48 -8.28
CA LEU A 222 4.77 8.77 -9.33
C LEU A 222 4.04 9.41 -10.50
N ASN A 223 4.28 10.70 -10.71
CA ASN A 223 3.64 11.45 -11.79
C ASN A 223 4.37 11.26 -13.14
N GLU A 224 3.79 11.79 -14.22
CA GLU A 224 4.30 11.68 -15.58
C GLU A 224 5.71 12.30 -15.76
N ASN A 225 6.10 13.23 -14.90
CA ASN A 225 7.43 13.86 -14.91
C ASN A 225 8.48 13.04 -14.12
N GLY A 226 8.07 11.89 -13.58
CA GLY A 226 8.92 11.04 -12.75
C GLY A 226 9.11 11.58 -11.33
N GLN A 227 8.20 12.44 -10.86
CA GLN A 227 8.26 12.99 -9.50
C GLN A 227 7.39 12.16 -8.57
N LEU A 228 7.87 11.92 -7.34
CA LEU A 228 7.12 11.26 -6.28
C LEU A 228 6.41 12.34 -5.45
N GLU A 229 5.12 12.50 -5.69
CA GLU A 229 4.26 13.45 -5.01
C GLU A 229 3.63 12.80 -3.78
N ASN A 230 3.80 13.41 -2.61
CA ASN A 230 3.22 12.92 -1.36
C ASN A 230 1.73 13.28 -1.29
N ARG A 231 0.87 12.30 -1.03
CA ARG A 231 -0.60 12.49 -1.05
C ARG A 231 -1.09 13.44 0.02
N ALA A 232 -0.48 13.47 1.20
CA ALA A 232 -0.89 14.35 2.30
C ALA A 232 -0.60 15.82 2.01
N SER A 233 0.51 16.11 1.31
CA SER A 233 1.01 17.48 1.14
C SER A 233 0.91 18.02 -0.29
N GLY A 234 0.84 17.14 -1.31
CA GLY A 234 1.00 17.53 -2.71
C GLY A 234 2.42 18.02 -3.06
N LEU A 235 3.39 17.79 -2.19
CA LEU A 235 4.80 18.16 -2.39
C LEU A 235 5.63 16.96 -2.84
N CYS A 236 6.72 17.22 -3.55
CA CYS A 236 7.58 16.20 -4.14
C CYS A 236 8.77 15.80 -3.26
N LEU A 237 9.10 14.50 -3.24
CA LEU A 237 10.29 13.98 -2.59
C LEU A 237 11.54 14.56 -3.26
N THR A 238 12.36 15.27 -2.48
CA THR A 238 13.42 16.15 -2.96
C THR A 238 14.72 15.92 -2.20
N ILE A 239 15.86 15.96 -2.90
CA ILE A 239 17.14 16.16 -2.25
C ILE A 239 17.47 17.66 -2.30
N PRO A 240 17.51 18.35 -1.14
CA PRO A 240 17.67 19.80 -1.09
C PRO A 240 18.92 20.28 -1.84
N GLY A 241 18.76 21.35 -2.62
CA GLY A 241 19.85 21.97 -3.34
C GLY A 241 20.37 21.20 -4.54
N ASP A 242 19.63 20.22 -5.06
CA ASP A 242 20.04 19.41 -6.22
C ASP A 242 21.48 18.90 -6.11
N THR A 243 21.87 18.41 -4.93
CA THR A 243 23.25 18.01 -4.62
C THR A 243 23.47 16.51 -4.72
N THR A 244 24.65 16.11 -5.15
CA THR A 244 25.12 14.72 -5.08
C THR A 244 25.89 14.42 -3.80
N ARG A 245 25.89 15.36 -2.83
CA ARG A 245 26.53 15.14 -1.53
C ARG A 245 25.86 13.95 -0.84
N ASP A 246 26.68 12.98 -0.48
CA ASP A 246 26.25 11.77 0.21
C ASP A 246 25.58 12.09 1.56
N ALA A 247 24.62 11.26 1.95
CA ALA A 247 23.81 11.41 3.17
C ALA A 247 23.09 12.78 3.32
N THR A 248 22.72 13.42 2.19
CA THR A 248 21.81 14.56 2.24
C THR A 248 20.39 14.06 2.43
N GLN A 249 19.77 14.38 3.57
CA GLN A 249 18.46 13.90 3.92
C GLN A 249 17.40 14.40 2.95
N ALA A 250 16.50 13.51 2.55
CA ALA A 250 15.37 13.83 1.69
C ALA A 250 14.32 14.65 2.45
N VAL A 251 13.69 15.59 1.74
CA VAL A 251 12.61 16.44 2.23
C VAL A 251 11.46 16.45 1.23
N ILE A 252 10.33 17.03 1.61
CA ILE A 252 9.28 17.41 0.68
C ILE A 252 9.46 18.88 0.28
N SER A 253 9.29 19.20 -1.01
CA SER A 253 9.36 20.58 -1.55
C SER A 253 8.36 20.74 -2.71
N GLN A 254 8.08 22.00 -3.08
CA GLN A 254 7.29 22.28 -4.27
C GLN A 254 7.81 21.48 -5.47
N CYS A 255 6.91 20.81 -6.19
CA CYS A 255 7.26 20.06 -7.38
C CYS A 255 7.80 21.01 -8.45
N SER A 256 8.95 20.67 -9.04
CA SER A 256 9.63 21.50 -10.02
C SER A 256 10.17 20.68 -11.17
N ASP A 257 9.77 20.99 -12.39
CA ASP A 257 10.24 20.34 -13.61
C ASP A 257 11.72 20.59 -13.90
N THR A 258 12.34 21.54 -13.22
CA THR A 258 13.76 21.86 -13.37
C THR A 258 14.65 21.15 -12.36
N SER A 259 14.10 20.66 -11.24
CA SER A 259 14.85 19.93 -10.22
C SER A 259 15.17 18.52 -10.69
N LYS A 260 16.45 18.20 -10.78
CA LYS A 260 16.90 16.84 -11.11
C LYS A 260 16.75 15.88 -9.94
N SER A 261 16.85 16.37 -8.71
CA SER A 261 16.71 15.53 -7.51
C SER A 261 15.29 15.07 -7.25
N GLN A 262 14.29 15.69 -7.89
CA GLN A 262 12.89 15.27 -7.79
C GLN A 262 12.47 14.25 -8.85
N ARG A 263 13.31 14.02 -9.88
CA ARG A 263 13.01 13.06 -10.94
C ARG A 263 13.53 11.69 -10.54
N TRP A 264 12.62 10.82 -10.14
CA TRP A 264 12.93 9.48 -9.69
C TRP A 264 12.61 8.45 -10.77
N THR A 265 13.49 7.53 -10.95
CA THR A 265 13.30 6.36 -11.83
C THR A 265 13.51 5.13 -11.00
N LEU A 266 12.51 4.23 -11.00
CA LEU A 266 12.68 2.92 -10.40
C LEU A 266 13.37 2.00 -11.40
N THR A 267 14.57 1.56 -11.05
CA THR A 267 15.38 0.63 -11.87
C THR A 267 15.17 -0.77 -11.33
N ASP A 268 14.59 -1.65 -12.12
CA ASP A 268 14.43 -3.05 -11.75
C ASP A 268 15.79 -3.72 -11.54
N THR A 269 15.98 -4.35 -10.40
CA THR A 269 17.17 -5.12 -10.06
C THR A 269 16.92 -6.62 -10.07
N SER A 270 15.72 -7.06 -10.44
CA SER A 270 15.34 -8.49 -10.46
C SER A 270 16.02 -9.32 -11.55
N GLY A 271 16.85 -8.70 -12.40
CA GLY A 271 17.51 -9.32 -13.56
C GLY A 271 19.04 -9.37 -13.54
N GLN A 272 19.72 -9.10 -12.38
CA GLN A 272 21.19 -9.25 -12.29
C GLN A 272 21.62 -10.35 -11.35
#